data_c8713cdefcbbce00b513268d7553f014
#
_entry.id   c8713cdefcbbce00b513268d7553f014
#
_cell.length_a   1.000
_cell.length_b   1.000
_cell.length_c   1.000
_cell.angle_alpha   90.00
_cell.angle_beta   90.00
_cell.angle_gamma   90.00
#
_symmetry.space_group_name_H-M   'P 1'
#
loop_
_entity.id
_entity.type
_entity.pdbx_description
1 polymer ?
#
loop_
_entity_poly.entity_id
_entity_poly.type
_entity_poly.pdbx_seq_one_letter_code
_entity_poly.pdbx_strand_id
1 'polypeptide(L)'
;MKKKNPPTRPEAPKKHKRTIPGWKPWMEATLFALFAGWILIGMNSDYLFTVQERSLFLSNPIFWNDLMATPHGFVRWIGSYLTQFFYYPAIGSCLLILIWLGIYSITIKTFNLGNRWSHLALIPVTAMLCSVIGLGYWMYNMKVPGYWFSESIALLFVMLGT
;
A
#
# COMPACT_ATOMS: atom_id res chain seq x y z
N MET A 1 -52.26 -32.22 -31.70
CA MET A 1 -52.17 -30.88 -31.09
C MET A 1 -50.89 -30.73 -30.29
N LYS A 2 -49.86 -30.02 -30.79
CA LYS A 2 -48.59 -29.74 -30.10
C LYS A 2 -48.80 -28.53 -29.17
N LYS A 3 -48.71 -28.75 -27.82
CA LYS A 3 -48.68 -27.66 -26.84
C LYS A 3 -47.41 -26.85 -27.00
N LYS A 4 -47.58 -25.57 -27.42
CA LYS A 4 -46.48 -24.60 -27.55
C LYS A 4 -46.15 -24.10 -26.13
N ASN A 5 -44.95 -24.41 -25.63
CA ASN A 5 -44.45 -23.89 -24.37
C ASN A 5 -44.35 -22.35 -24.46
N PRO A 6 -44.74 -21.57 -23.42
CA PRO A 6 -44.58 -20.15 -23.42
C PRO A 6 -43.10 -19.75 -23.38
N PRO A 7 -42.70 -18.60 -23.98
CA PRO A 7 -41.31 -18.16 -24.01
C PRO A 7 -40.83 -17.88 -22.57
N THR A 8 -39.70 -18.49 -22.21
CA THR A 8 -39.01 -18.24 -20.96
C THR A 8 -38.61 -16.78 -20.86
N ARG A 9 -39.12 -16.10 -19.85
CA ARG A 9 -38.78 -14.71 -19.54
C ARG A 9 -37.28 -14.59 -19.29
N PRO A 10 -36.55 -13.60 -19.86
CA PRO A 10 -35.14 -13.42 -19.58
C PRO A 10 -34.92 -13.22 -18.07
N GLU A 11 -34.07 -14.03 -17.47
CA GLU A 11 -33.68 -13.85 -16.06
C GLU A 11 -33.04 -12.45 -15.90
N ALA A 12 -33.61 -11.67 -14.99
CA ALA A 12 -33.06 -10.37 -14.62
C ALA A 12 -31.63 -10.56 -14.09
N PRO A 13 -30.66 -9.66 -14.45
CA PRO A 13 -29.29 -9.79 -14.00
C PRO A 13 -29.24 -9.82 -12.48
N LYS A 14 -28.65 -10.89 -11.92
CA LYS A 14 -28.47 -11.08 -10.47
C LYS A 14 -27.68 -9.89 -9.93
N LYS A 15 -28.34 -9.00 -9.20
CA LYS A 15 -27.69 -7.88 -8.49
C LYS A 15 -26.61 -8.47 -7.58
N HIS A 16 -25.37 -8.21 -7.90
CA HIS A 16 -24.22 -8.55 -7.08
C HIS A 16 -24.41 -7.88 -5.71
N LYS A 17 -24.77 -8.64 -4.69
CA LYS A 17 -24.91 -8.14 -3.32
C LYS A 17 -23.51 -7.71 -2.89
N ARG A 18 -23.24 -6.39 -2.82
CA ARG A 18 -22.08 -5.86 -2.14
C ARG A 18 -22.14 -6.32 -0.69
N THR A 19 -21.32 -7.30 -0.35
CA THR A 19 -21.13 -7.74 1.03
C THR A 19 -20.49 -6.58 1.79
N ILE A 20 -21.24 -6.00 2.73
CA ILE A 20 -20.68 -5.00 3.66
C ILE A 20 -19.59 -5.73 4.45
N PRO A 21 -18.35 -5.22 4.47
CA PRO A 21 -17.29 -5.85 5.25
C PRO A 21 -17.71 -5.88 6.72
N GLY A 22 -17.72 -7.07 7.30
CA GLY A 22 -18.01 -7.26 8.72
C GLY A 22 -16.91 -6.63 9.59
N TRP A 23 -17.04 -6.69 10.90
CA TRP A 23 -16.06 -6.15 11.86
C TRP A 23 -14.66 -6.80 11.79
N LYS A 24 -14.58 -8.04 11.27
CA LYS A 24 -13.35 -8.82 11.16
C LYS A 24 -12.22 -8.13 10.37
N PRO A 25 -12.43 -7.59 9.16
CA PRO A 25 -11.35 -6.90 8.42
C PRO A 25 -10.83 -5.66 9.15
N TRP A 26 -11.67 -4.97 9.92
CA TRP A 26 -11.22 -3.84 10.74
C TRP A 26 -10.31 -4.28 11.88
N MET A 27 -10.63 -5.40 12.51
CA MET A 27 -9.79 -6.00 13.55
C MET A 27 -8.44 -6.45 12.99
N GLU A 28 -8.42 -7.12 11.84
CA GLU A 28 -7.19 -7.51 11.14
C GLU A 28 -6.32 -6.30 10.78
N ALA A 29 -6.93 -5.25 10.23
CA ALA A 29 -6.25 -3.99 9.90
C ALA A 29 -5.63 -3.31 11.14
N THR A 30 -6.37 -3.28 12.24
CA THR A 30 -5.90 -2.68 13.51
C THR A 30 -4.73 -3.48 14.09
N LEU A 31 -4.84 -4.82 14.13
CA LEU A 31 -3.76 -5.69 14.60
C LEU A 31 -2.50 -5.54 13.74
N PHE A 32 -2.67 -5.49 12.42
CA PHE A 32 -1.55 -5.24 11.51
C PHE A 32 -0.91 -3.87 11.76
N ALA A 33 -1.71 -2.82 11.91
CA ALA A 33 -1.21 -1.46 12.14
C ALA A 33 -0.42 -1.36 13.46
N LEU A 34 -0.90 -1.98 14.53
CA LEU A 34 -0.20 -2.04 15.81
C LEU A 34 1.11 -2.82 15.71
N PHE A 35 1.10 -3.96 15.03
CA PHE A 35 2.28 -4.79 14.83
C PHE A 35 3.33 -4.08 13.97
N ALA A 36 2.91 -3.49 12.85
CA ALA A 36 3.80 -2.72 11.97
C ALA A 36 4.36 -1.47 12.69
N GLY A 37 3.53 -0.78 13.46
CA GLY A 37 3.96 0.37 14.26
C GLY A 37 4.99 -0.02 15.31
N TRP A 38 4.78 -1.14 16.01
CA TRP A 38 5.75 -1.66 16.98
C TRP A 38 7.10 -1.98 16.33
N ILE A 39 7.10 -2.62 15.14
CA ILE A 39 8.33 -2.92 14.42
C ILE A 39 9.02 -1.64 13.92
N LEU A 40 8.29 -0.74 13.27
CA LEU A 40 8.87 0.44 12.63
C LEU A 40 9.35 1.46 13.67
N ILE A 41 8.57 1.71 14.70
CA ILE A 41 8.87 2.74 15.71
C ILE A 41 9.70 2.14 16.85
N GLY A 42 9.37 0.94 17.31
CA GLY A 42 10.04 0.32 18.46
C GLY A 42 11.39 -0.30 18.14
N MET A 43 11.53 -0.94 16.98
CA MET A 43 12.75 -1.69 16.63
C MET A 43 13.62 -0.99 15.59
N ASN A 44 13.05 -0.18 14.71
CA ASN A 44 13.76 0.37 13.55
C ASN A 44 13.76 1.91 13.50
N SER A 45 13.46 2.61 14.59
CA SER A 45 13.40 4.09 14.60
C SER A 45 14.71 4.74 14.18
N ASP A 46 15.84 4.29 14.70
CA ASP A 46 17.18 4.83 14.39
C ASP A 46 17.55 4.60 12.93
N TYR A 47 17.13 3.43 12.41
CA TYR A 47 17.33 3.09 11.02
C TYR A 47 16.51 3.98 10.08
N LEU A 48 15.23 4.24 10.41
CA LEU A 48 14.36 5.12 9.63
C LEU A 48 14.90 6.56 9.59
N PHE A 49 15.43 7.05 10.70
CA PHE A 49 16.10 8.35 10.78
C PHE A 49 17.34 8.38 9.86
N THR A 50 18.17 7.36 9.90
CA THR A 50 19.36 7.25 9.02
C THR A 50 18.96 7.20 7.53
N VAL A 51 17.87 6.55 7.18
CA VAL A 51 17.34 6.52 5.80
C VAL A 51 16.92 7.92 5.36
N GLN A 52 16.30 8.71 6.22
CA GLN A 52 15.93 10.09 5.93
C GLN A 52 17.18 10.96 5.70
N GLU A 53 18.20 10.88 6.56
CA GLU A 53 19.43 11.64 6.40
C GLU A 53 20.15 11.36 5.07
N ARG A 54 20.03 10.13 4.57
CA ARG A 54 20.65 9.72 3.30
C ARG A 54 19.80 10.01 2.06
N SER A 55 18.49 10.17 2.22
CA SER A 55 17.55 10.50 1.14
C SER A 55 17.24 11.99 1.12
N LEU A 56 18.24 12.82 0.78
CA LEU A 56 18.07 14.26 0.68
C LEU A 56 17.05 14.59 -0.41
N PHE A 57 15.96 15.22 -0.01
CA PHE A 57 15.01 15.82 -0.93
C PHE A 57 15.44 17.27 -1.21
N LEU A 58 15.72 17.55 -2.47
CA LEU A 58 16.05 18.89 -2.93
C LEU A 58 14.87 19.46 -3.74
N SER A 59 14.32 20.59 -3.27
CA SER A 59 13.29 21.33 -4.02
C SER A 59 13.96 22.21 -5.10
N ASN A 60 14.72 21.58 -6.00
CA ASN A 60 15.45 22.25 -7.08
C ASN A 60 14.93 21.72 -8.44
N PRO A 61 14.76 22.59 -9.45
CA PRO A 61 14.39 22.18 -10.81
C PRO A 61 15.31 21.12 -11.43
N ILE A 62 16.59 21.13 -11.09
CA ILE A 62 17.57 20.14 -11.58
C ILE A 62 17.19 18.75 -11.02
N PHE A 63 16.97 18.64 -9.72
CA PHE A 63 16.57 17.38 -9.09
C PHE A 63 15.22 16.86 -9.63
N TRP A 64 14.29 17.77 -9.90
CA TRP A 64 13.02 17.43 -10.54
C TRP A 64 13.24 16.84 -11.93
N ASN A 65 14.02 17.50 -12.78
CA ASN A 65 14.29 17.05 -14.15
C ASN A 65 15.03 15.72 -14.18
N ASP A 66 16.01 15.52 -13.29
CA ASP A 66 16.75 14.27 -13.19
C ASP A 66 15.85 13.10 -12.78
N LEU A 67 14.95 13.31 -11.82
CA LEU A 67 13.97 12.30 -11.41
C LEU A 67 12.96 12.01 -12.52
N MET A 68 12.43 13.04 -13.20
CA MET A 68 11.46 12.86 -14.28
C MET A 68 12.04 12.16 -15.51
N ALA A 69 13.35 12.23 -15.71
CA ALA A 69 14.05 11.47 -16.77
C ALA A 69 14.12 9.97 -16.47
N THR A 70 13.85 9.55 -15.22
CA THR A 70 13.85 8.12 -14.86
C THR A 70 12.42 7.51 -14.92
N PRO A 71 12.30 6.20 -15.20
CA PRO A 71 11.01 5.52 -15.09
C PRO A 71 10.41 5.73 -13.69
N HIS A 72 9.11 6.01 -13.64
CA HIS A 72 8.37 6.29 -12.39
C HIS A 72 8.87 7.52 -11.60
N GLY A 73 9.53 8.48 -12.25
CA GLY A 73 10.15 9.66 -11.65
C GLY A 73 9.21 10.46 -10.73
N PHE A 74 7.94 10.64 -11.14
CA PHE A 74 6.93 11.32 -10.34
C PHE A 74 6.65 10.62 -9.00
N VAL A 75 6.48 9.29 -9.03
CA VAL A 75 6.23 8.49 -7.81
C VAL A 75 7.46 8.50 -6.90
N ARG A 76 8.66 8.43 -7.49
CA ARG A 76 9.92 8.53 -6.75
C ARG A 76 10.09 9.92 -6.11
N TRP A 77 9.69 10.97 -6.78
CA TRP A 77 9.72 12.33 -6.23
C TRP A 77 8.81 12.46 -5.01
N ILE A 78 7.55 11.99 -5.12
CA ILE A 78 6.62 11.97 -3.97
C ILE A 78 7.20 11.09 -2.85
N GLY A 79 7.73 9.91 -3.18
CA GLY A 79 8.33 9.01 -2.22
C GLY A 79 9.51 9.64 -1.47
N SER A 80 10.39 10.36 -2.19
CA SER A 80 11.51 11.08 -1.58
C SER A 80 11.03 12.20 -0.67
N TYR A 81 9.98 12.93 -1.06
CA TYR A 81 9.36 13.94 -0.22
C TYR A 81 8.79 13.34 1.07
N LEU A 82 8.02 12.25 0.96
CA LEU A 82 7.44 11.58 2.12
C LEU A 82 8.49 10.96 3.04
N THR A 83 9.63 10.55 2.51
CA THR A 83 10.74 10.00 3.31
C THR A 83 11.31 11.04 4.28
N GLN A 84 11.16 12.35 4.00
CA GLN A 84 11.59 13.39 4.92
C GLN A 84 10.82 13.36 6.25
N PHE A 85 9.61 12.82 6.27
CA PHE A 85 8.84 12.66 7.51
C PHE A 85 9.43 11.62 8.47
N PHE A 86 10.39 10.79 8.02
CA PHE A 86 11.16 9.92 8.91
C PHE A 86 12.14 10.67 9.82
N TYR A 87 12.32 11.97 9.63
CA TYR A 87 12.96 12.82 10.63
C TYR A 87 12.27 12.67 12.01
N TYR A 88 10.96 12.49 12.00
CA TYR A 88 10.18 12.03 13.15
C TYR A 88 9.68 10.61 12.85
N PRO A 89 10.40 9.55 13.28
CA PRO A 89 10.11 8.16 12.90
C PRO A 89 8.66 7.74 13.13
N ALA A 90 8.02 8.26 14.19
CA ALA A 90 6.62 8.01 14.48
C ALA A 90 5.69 8.56 13.37
N ILE A 91 5.93 9.80 12.90
CA ILE A 91 5.10 10.44 11.87
C ILE A 91 5.27 9.73 10.53
N GLY A 92 6.52 9.49 10.13
CA GLY A 92 6.82 8.79 8.88
C GLY A 92 6.27 7.37 8.86
N SER A 93 6.41 6.63 9.97
CA SER A 93 5.83 5.29 10.10
C SER A 93 4.31 5.30 10.06
N CYS A 94 3.65 6.24 10.71
CA CYS A 94 2.19 6.39 10.64
C CYS A 94 1.73 6.66 9.20
N LEU A 95 2.40 7.54 8.46
CA LEU A 95 2.11 7.82 7.06
C LEU A 95 2.25 6.56 6.20
N LEU A 96 3.33 5.81 6.37
CA LEU A 96 3.57 4.57 5.63
C LEU A 96 2.50 3.53 5.93
N ILE A 97 2.16 3.33 7.21
CA ILE A 97 1.09 2.42 7.64
C ILE A 97 -0.26 2.83 7.06
N LEU A 98 -0.59 4.13 7.00
CA LEU A 98 -1.83 4.62 6.39
C LEU A 98 -1.92 4.25 4.90
N ILE A 99 -0.83 4.38 4.15
CA ILE A 99 -0.78 3.95 2.74
C ILE A 99 -1.01 2.44 2.64
N TRP A 100 -0.38 1.64 3.50
CA TRP A 100 -0.55 0.19 3.53
C TRP A 100 -1.98 -0.23 3.89
N LEU A 101 -2.63 0.46 4.83
CA LEU A 101 -4.05 0.24 5.14
C LEU A 101 -4.96 0.61 3.95
N GLY A 102 -4.56 1.62 3.17
CA GLY A 102 -5.19 1.95 1.89
C GLY A 102 -5.10 0.77 0.91
N ILE A 103 -3.91 0.19 0.71
CA ILE A 103 -3.69 -0.99 -0.13
C ILE A 103 -4.54 -2.16 0.35
N TYR A 104 -4.53 -2.45 1.65
CA TYR A 104 -5.37 -3.48 2.27
C TYR A 104 -6.86 -3.30 1.94
N SER A 105 -7.37 -2.09 2.13
CA SER A 105 -8.78 -1.76 1.89
C SER A 105 -9.17 -1.90 0.41
N ILE A 106 -8.28 -1.48 -0.49
CA ILE A 106 -8.49 -1.58 -1.94
C ILE A 106 -8.43 -3.04 -2.36
N THR A 107 -7.48 -3.83 -1.86
CA THR A 107 -7.38 -5.27 -2.13
C THR A 107 -8.69 -5.99 -1.78
N ILE A 108 -9.26 -5.72 -0.60
CA ILE A 108 -10.56 -6.30 -0.21
C ILE A 108 -11.66 -5.92 -1.20
N LYS A 109 -11.70 -4.65 -1.64
CA LYS A 109 -12.73 -4.17 -2.57
C LYS A 109 -12.57 -4.74 -3.97
N THR A 110 -11.35 -4.74 -4.51
CA THR A 110 -11.03 -5.21 -5.87
C THR A 110 -11.32 -6.69 -6.03
N PHE A 111 -10.86 -7.51 -5.09
CA PHE A 111 -11.09 -8.95 -5.12
C PHE A 111 -12.42 -9.37 -4.49
N ASN A 112 -13.25 -8.41 -4.04
CA ASN A 112 -14.53 -8.66 -3.37
C ASN A 112 -14.43 -9.72 -2.27
N LEU A 113 -13.36 -9.64 -1.46
CA LEU A 113 -13.06 -10.61 -0.43
C LEU A 113 -14.12 -10.55 0.67
N GLY A 114 -14.87 -11.63 0.80
CA GLY A 114 -15.83 -11.76 1.90
C GLY A 114 -15.11 -11.86 3.25
N ASN A 115 -15.87 -11.66 4.33
CA ASN A 115 -15.38 -11.67 5.71
C ASN A 115 -14.55 -12.92 6.09
N ARG A 116 -14.72 -14.04 5.37
CA ARG A 116 -13.95 -15.29 5.59
C ARG A 116 -12.54 -15.23 5.01
N TRP A 117 -12.35 -14.50 3.91
CA TRP A 117 -11.11 -14.43 3.13
C TRP A 117 -10.37 -13.10 3.26
N SER A 118 -10.80 -12.22 4.18
CA SER A 118 -10.19 -10.89 4.39
C SER A 118 -8.70 -10.95 4.69
N HIS A 119 -8.23 -12.00 5.39
CA HIS A 119 -6.82 -12.20 5.71
C HIS A 119 -5.90 -12.30 4.48
N LEU A 120 -6.43 -12.71 3.29
CA LEU A 120 -5.63 -12.73 2.07
C LEU A 120 -5.20 -11.32 1.62
N ALA A 121 -5.96 -10.30 1.98
CA ALA A 121 -5.59 -8.91 1.71
C ALA A 121 -4.40 -8.43 2.54
N LEU A 122 -3.99 -9.16 3.58
CA LEU A 122 -2.78 -8.86 4.35
C LEU A 122 -1.50 -9.26 3.59
N ILE A 123 -1.58 -10.17 2.60
CA ILE A 123 -0.40 -10.67 1.88
C ILE A 123 0.43 -9.53 1.26
N PRO A 124 -0.13 -8.62 0.43
CA PRO A 124 0.66 -7.53 -0.15
C PRO A 124 1.22 -6.59 0.92
N VAL A 125 0.47 -6.34 1.98
CA VAL A 125 0.88 -5.39 3.04
C VAL A 125 1.97 -5.99 3.93
N THR A 126 1.89 -7.28 4.25
CA THR A 126 2.96 -7.99 4.98
C THR A 126 4.21 -8.14 4.13
N ALA A 127 4.08 -8.34 2.81
CA ALA A 127 5.21 -8.35 1.91
C ALA A 127 5.95 -6.99 1.91
N MET A 128 5.20 -5.87 1.93
CA MET A 128 5.77 -4.52 2.09
C MET A 128 6.50 -4.35 3.42
N LEU A 129 5.91 -4.79 4.53
CA LEU A 129 6.56 -4.74 5.83
C LEU A 129 7.84 -5.59 5.85
N CYS A 130 7.81 -6.80 5.28
CA CYS A 130 8.99 -7.67 5.15
C CYS A 130 10.07 -7.02 4.27
N SER A 131 9.69 -6.30 3.22
CA SER A 131 10.61 -5.53 2.38
C SER A 131 11.35 -4.47 3.20
N VAL A 132 10.64 -3.73 4.04
CA VAL A 132 11.27 -2.73 4.93
C VAL A 132 12.25 -3.37 5.90
N ILE A 133 11.90 -4.51 6.50
CA ILE A 133 12.75 -5.21 7.47
C ILE A 133 13.94 -5.89 6.78
N GLY A 134 13.67 -6.63 5.69
CA GLY A 134 14.67 -7.46 5.02
C GLY A 134 15.65 -6.69 4.15
N LEU A 135 15.18 -5.64 3.48
CA LEU A 135 16.01 -4.78 2.63
C LEU A 135 16.68 -3.65 3.43
N GLY A 136 16.36 -3.51 4.70
CA GLY A 136 16.87 -2.47 5.56
C GLY A 136 18.38 -2.27 5.44
N TYR A 137 19.15 -3.35 5.52
CA TYR A 137 20.59 -3.32 5.38
C TYR A 137 21.07 -3.03 3.94
N TRP A 138 20.40 -3.57 2.92
CA TRP A 138 20.73 -3.35 1.51
C TRP A 138 20.39 -1.95 1.03
N MET A 139 19.30 -1.36 1.53
CA MET A 139 18.89 0.01 1.23
C MET A 139 19.91 1.05 1.72
N TYR A 140 20.68 0.72 2.75
CA TYR A 140 21.78 1.54 3.21
C TYR A 140 22.84 1.74 2.11
N ASN A 141 23.03 0.76 1.24
CA ASN A 141 23.94 0.80 0.10
C ASN A 141 23.27 1.21 -1.23
N MET A 142 21.95 1.04 -1.34
CA MET A 142 21.22 1.48 -2.52
C MET A 142 20.83 2.93 -2.36
N LYS A 143 21.47 3.83 -3.06
CA LYS A 143 21.18 5.27 -3.12
C LYS A 143 19.83 5.57 -3.82
N VAL A 144 18.75 4.91 -3.42
CA VAL A 144 17.42 5.11 -3.99
C VAL A 144 16.55 5.84 -2.96
N PRO A 145 16.45 7.18 -3.05
CA PRO A 145 15.65 7.95 -2.11
C PRO A 145 14.18 7.59 -2.23
N GLY A 146 13.50 7.50 -1.10
CA GLY A 146 12.06 7.33 -1.05
C GLY A 146 11.52 5.98 -1.52
N TYR A 147 12.34 4.93 -1.60
CA TYR A 147 11.96 3.63 -2.16
C TYR A 147 10.68 3.07 -1.53
N TRP A 148 10.59 3.00 -0.22
CA TRP A 148 9.43 2.38 0.44
C TRP A 148 8.12 3.10 0.19
N PHE A 149 8.15 4.43 0.22
CA PHE A 149 6.98 5.22 -0.13
C PHE A 149 6.66 5.10 -1.62
N SER A 150 7.67 5.15 -2.48
CA SER A 150 7.49 5.01 -3.94
C SER A 150 6.87 3.67 -4.30
N GLU A 151 7.37 2.57 -3.74
CA GLU A 151 6.85 1.21 -3.96
C GLU A 151 5.42 1.09 -3.45
N SER A 152 5.15 1.58 -2.24
CA SER A 152 3.80 1.57 -1.65
C SER A 152 2.80 2.38 -2.47
N ILE A 153 3.19 3.56 -2.93
CA ILE A 153 2.35 4.43 -3.77
C ILE A 153 2.15 3.80 -5.16
N ALA A 154 3.19 3.24 -5.77
CA ALA A 154 3.08 2.57 -7.06
C ALA A 154 2.11 1.39 -6.99
N LEU A 155 2.21 0.56 -5.95
CA LEU A 155 1.29 -0.55 -5.72
C LEU A 155 -0.15 -0.06 -5.49
N LEU A 156 -0.33 1.03 -4.76
CA LEU A 156 -1.64 1.65 -4.54
C LEU A 156 -2.26 2.09 -5.88
N PHE A 157 -1.50 2.73 -6.77
CA PHE A 157 -1.99 3.13 -8.09
C PHE A 157 -2.33 1.94 -8.98
N VAL A 158 -1.52 0.89 -8.98
CA VAL A 158 -1.81 -0.34 -9.73
C VAL A 158 -3.14 -0.94 -9.26
N MET A 159 -3.35 -1.02 -7.94
CA MET A 159 -4.58 -1.56 -7.36
C MET A 159 -5.81 -0.68 -7.60
N LEU A 160 -5.63 0.64 -7.78
CA LEU A 160 -6.74 1.55 -8.11
C LEU A 160 -7.13 1.47 -9.58
N GLY A 161 -6.20 1.09 -10.46
CA GLY A 161 -6.42 0.97 -11.90
C GLY A 161 -7.02 -0.37 -12.34
N THR A 162 -7.11 -1.35 -11.44
CA THR A 162 -7.74 -2.67 -11.68
C THR A 162 -9.17 -2.70 -11.19
#